data_8a580db2e115204e648200c6e2f5a743
#
_entry.id   8a580db2e115204e648200c6e2f5a743
#
_cell.length_a   1.000
_cell.length_b   1.000
_cell.length_c   1.000
_cell.angle_alpha   90.00
_cell.angle_beta   90.00
_cell.angle_gamma   90.00
#
_symmetry.space_group_name_H-M   'P 1'
#
loop_
_entity.id
_entity.type
_entity.pdbx_description
1 polymer ?
#
loop_
_entity_poly.entity_id
_entity_poly.type
_entity_poly.pdbx_seq_one_letter_code
_entity_poly.pdbx_strand_id
1 'polypeptide(L)'
;MPSLNWFSRSILLISTVLASRLAQAHTGVDAGQHHDALMQGLLHPLGGIDHISAAIAVGVWGALFCRRAVTAPAVFVLSMALGAVLGGSGLAIEGIETVIASSVLVFGGLLVAGRFVPASWALAGLAAFAAAHGLAHGHELANTPNAALALLGLMLTTAALHGVGMALAKHLLTQRVWLQRSIGLGLGVLGSALLLMTAGGLA
;
A
#
# COMPACT_ATOMS: atom_id res chain seq x y z
N MET A 1 -41.84 2.45 5.90
CA MET A 1 -40.41 2.19 5.57
C MET A 1 -39.59 2.91 6.63
N PRO A 2 -38.76 2.25 7.44
CA PRO A 2 -37.95 2.94 8.44
C PRO A 2 -36.91 3.81 7.72
N SER A 3 -36.89 5.09 8.07
CA SER A 3 -35.92 6.05 7.56
C SER A 3 -34.55 5.72 8.16
N LEU A 4 -33.57 5.37 7.32
CA LEU A 4 -32.19 5.24 7.77
C LEU A 4 -31.75 6.53 8.46
N ASN A 5 -31.16 6.39 9.65
CA ASN A 5 -30.60 7.53 10.37
C ASN A 5 -29.37 8.08 9.60
N TRP A 6 -28.99 9.32 9.91
CA TRP A 6 -27.89 9.99 9.17
C TRP A 6 -26.57 9.21 9.24
N PHE A 7 -26.31 8.49 10.33
CA PHE A 7 -25.12 7.68 10.53
C PHE A 7 -25.08 6.49 9.53
N SER A 8 -26.22 5.79 9.36
CA SER A 8 -26.34 4.70 8.38
C SER A 8 -26.24 5.19 6.94
N ARG A 9 -26.74 6.41 6.65
CA ARG A 9 -26.59 7.05 5.32
C ARG A 9 -25.15 7.43 5.05
N SER A 10 -24.43 7.94 6.05
CA SER A 10 -23.00 8.28 5.92
C SER A 10 -22.13 7.04 5.68
N ILE A 11 -22.40 5.94 6.41
CA ILE A 11 -21.69 4.66 6.19
C ILE A 11 -21.97 4.12 4.78
N LEU A 12 -23.23 4.17 4.32
CA LEU A 12 -23.58 3.72 2.96
C LEU A 12 -22.90 4.57 1.88
N LEU A 13 -22.88 5.89 2.05
CA LEU A 13 -22.20 6.80 1.12
C LEU A 13 -20.70 6.61 1.10
N ILE A 14 -20.08 6.42 2.27
CA ILE A 14 -18.65 6.15 2.37
C ILE A 14 -18.33 4.78 1.73
N SER A 15 -19.13 3.75 1.99
CA SER A 15 -18.92 2.42 1.40
C SER A 15 -19.16 2.40 -0.12
N THR A 16 -20.14 3.14 -0.65
CA THR A 16 -20.35 3.24 -2.11
C THR A 16 -19.25 4.07 -2.78
N VAL A 17 -18.78 5.16 -2.17
CA VAL A 17 -17.64 5.93 -2.70
C VAL A 17 -16.33 5.11 -2.63
N LEU A 18 -16.09 4.35 -1.55
CA LEU A 18 -14.96 3.43 -1.49
C LEU A 18 -15.07 2.32 -2.55
N ALA A 19 -16.23 1.69 -2.69
CA ALA A 19 -16.44 0.62 -3.66
C ALA A 19 -16.28 1.11 -5.12
N SER A 20 -16.73 2.33 -5.45
CA SER A 20 -16.54 2.90 -6.79
C SER A 20 -15.08 3.26 -7.08
N ARG A 21 -14.27 3.56 -6.06
CA ARG A 21 -12.83 3.83 -6.21
C ARG A 21 -12.02 2.55 -6.35
N LEU A 22 -12.43 1.46 -5.70
CA LEU A 22 -11.81 0.14 -5.84
C LEU A 22 -11.99 -0.44 -7.26
N ALA A 23 -13.12 -0.12 -7.92
CA ALA A 23 -13.39 -0.56 -9.29
C ALA A 23 -12.60 0.23 -10.36
N GLN A 24 -11.97 1.35 -10.03
CA GLN A 24 -11.21 2.19 -10.97
C GLN A 24 -9.70 1.96 -10.94
N ALA A 25 -9.20 1.08 -10.07
CA ALA A 25 -7.76 0.80 -9.95
C ALA A 25 -7.15 0.12 -11.19
N HIS A 26 -7.97 -0.35 -12.13
CA HIS A 26 -7.54 -1.08 -13.32
C HIS A 26 -8.00 -0.51 -14.68
N THR A 27 -8.48 0.73 -14.74
CA THR A 27 -8.83 1.33 -16.04
C THR A 27 -7.59 1.87 -16.73
N GLY A 28 -7.27 1.25 -17.86
CA GLY A 28 -6.14 1.58 -18.72
C GLY A 28 -6.07 3.05 -19.12
N VAL A 29 -4.85 3.47 -19.32
CA VAL A 29 -4.40 4.83 -19.54
C VAL A 29 -4.62 5.24 -20.98
N ASP A 30 -5.33 6.35 -21.19
CA ASP A 30 -5.33 7.05 -22.47
C ASP A 30 -3.99 7.78 -22.70
N ALA A 31 -3.43 7.51 -23.89
CA ALA A 31 -2.14 8.04 -24.32
C ALA A 31 -2.24 9.53 -24.68
N GLY A 32 -1.82 10.41 -23.76
CA GLY A 32 -1.74 11.85 -24.02
C GLY A 32 -0.75 12.57 -23.11
N GLN A 33 0.42 12.94 -23.68
CA GLN A 33 1.38 13.97 -23.26
C GLN A 33 2.33 13.72 -22.06
N HIS A 34 3.58 14.20 -22.25
CA HIS A 34 4.75 13.94 -21.39
C HIS A 34 4.69 14.49 -19.95
N HIS A 35 3.79 15.40 -19.62
CA HIS A 35 3.52 15.87 -18.26
C HIS A 35 2.69 14.87 -17.46
N ASP A 36 2.03 13.92 -18.13
CA ASP A 36 1.07 13.03 -17.51
C ASP A 36 1.72 11.83 -16.80
N ALA A 37 2.85 11.31 -17.29
CA ALA A 37 3.47 10.12 -16.72
C ALA A 37 3.92 10.30 -15.26
N LEU A 38 4.62 11.41 -14.95
CA LEU A 38 5.03 11.71 -13.57
C LEU A 38 3.81 11.92 -12.68
N MET A 39 2.82 12.71 -13.15
CA MET A 39 1.60 13.00 -12.40
C MET A 39 0.79 11.72 -12.18
N GLN A 40 0.67 10.89 -13.19
CA GLN A 40 0.05 9.58 -13.09
C GLN A 40 0.72 8.72 -12.02
N GLY A 41 2.05 8.63 -12.03
CA GLY A 41 2.80 7.94 -11.00
C GLY A 41 2.58 8.53 -9.61
N LEU A 42 2.56 9.87 -9.48
CA LEU A 42 2.28 10.54 -8.21
C LEU A 42 0.88 10.24 -7.67
N LEU A 43 -0.12 10.15 -8.54
CA LEU A 43 -1.51 9.92 -8.14
C LEU A 43 -1.82 8.43 -7.92
N HIS A 44 -1.09 7.53 -8.58
CA HIS A 44 -1.36 6.10 -8.56
C HIS A 44 -1.48 5.51 -7.14
N PRO A 45 -0.53 5.72 -6.19
CA PRO A 45 -0.66 5.17 -4.84
C PRO A 45 -1.82 5.74 -4.05
N LEU A 46 -2.34 6.90 -4.46
CA LEU A 46 -3.48 7.55 -3.80
C LEU A 46 -4.83 6.99 -4.28
N GLY A 47 -4.83 6.25 -5.37
CA GLY A 47 -6.02 5.62 -5.94
C GLY A 47 -6.44 4.33 -5.23
N GLY A 48 -5.51 3.63 -4.56
CA GLY A 48 -5.74 2.36 -3.88
C GLY A 48 -5.65 2.46 -2.36
N ILE A 49 -6.68 1.97 -1.66
CA ILE A 49 -6.68 1.94 -0.19
C ILE A 49 -5.61 0.98 0.36
N ASP A 50 -5.29 -0.07 -0.36
CA ASP A 50 -4.22 -1.03 -0.09
C ASP A 50 -2.85 -0.34 -0.11
N HIS A 51 -2.55 0.45 -1.16
CA HIS A 51 -1.30 1.19 -1.30
C HIS A 51 -1.12 2.23 -0.20
N ILE A 52 -2.15 3.06 0.05
CA ILE A 52 -2.12 4.06 1.12
C ILE A 52 -1.90 3.39 2.47
N SER A 53 -2.67 2.33 2.74
CA SER A 53 -2.63 1.61 4.01
C SER A 53 -1.29 0.92 4.25
N ALA A 54 -0.77 0.22 3.24
CA ALA A 54 0.52 -0.45 3.30
C ALA A 54 1.66 0.55 3.53
N ALA A 55 1.69 1.64 2.75
CA ALA A 55 2.75 2.64 2.86
C ALA A 55 2.74 3.33 4.24
N ILE A 56 1.57 3.76 4.74
CA ILE A 56 1.46 4.36 6.07
C ILE A 56 1.87 3.34 7.14
N ALA A 57 1.42 2.07 7.05
CA ALA A 57 1.77 1.02 8.01
C ALA A 57 3.28 0.77 8.09
N VAL A 58 3.98 0.76 6.94
CA VAL A 58 5.44 0.63 6.87
C VAL A 58 6.13 1.79 7.57
N GLY A 59 5.69 3.03 7.35
CA GLY A 59 6.20 4.21 8.02
C GLY A 59 5.99 4.15 9.54
N VAL A 60 4.79 3.77 9.98
CA VAL A 60 4.45 3.57 11.41
C VAL A 60 5.34 2.49 12.01
N TRP A 61 5.42 1.32 11.37
CA TRP A 61 6.20 0.20 11.89
C TRP A 61 7.69 0.55 12.00
N GLY A 62 8.26 1.19 10.98
CA GLY A 62 9.66 1.64 10.97
C GLY A 62 9.97 2.59 12.13
N ALA A 63 9.07 3.54 12.40
CA ALA A 63 9.25 4.51 13.48
C ALA A 63 9.12 3.88 14.88
N LEU A 64 8.28 2.86 15.05
CA LEU A 64 8.06 2.23 16.36
C LEU A 64 9.05 1.11 16.69
N PHE A 65 9.53 0.39 15.67
CA PHE A 65 10.24 -0.88 15.89
C PHE A 65 11.63 -0.96 15.30
N CYS A 66 12.01 -0.08 14.36
CA CYS A 66 13.37 0.00 13.85
C CYS A 66 14.24 0.92 14.71
N ARG A 67 15.56 0.61 14.76
CA ARG A 67 16.53 1.48 15.42
C ARG A 67 16.59 2.87 14.78
N ARG A 68 16.44 2.95 13.47
CA ARG A 68 16.27 4.19 12.69
C ARG A 68 14.94 4.12 11.98
N ALA A 69 14.07 5.10 12.19
CA ALA A 69 12.73 5.15 11.63
C ALA A 69 12.68 4.97 10.10
N VAL A 70 13.69 5.51 9.41
CA VAL A 70 13.80 5.45 7.95
C VAL A 70 14.22 4.09 7.40
N THR A 71 14.62 3.12 8.24
CA THR A 71 15.10 1.81 7.75
C THR A 71 14.03 1.05 6.99
N ALA A 72 12.81 0.93 7.54
CA ALA A 72 11.73 0.22 6.86
C ALA A 72 11.27 0.93 5.56
N PRO A 73 11.04 2.26 5.55
CA PRO A 73 10.82 3.02 4.33
C PRO A 73 11.90 2.83 3.26
N ALA A 74 13.17 2.91 3.63
CA ALA A 74 14.27 2.75 2.69
C ALA A 74 14.31 1.33 2.10
N VAL A 75 14.17 0.30 2.93
CA VAL A 75 14.10 -1.10 2.47
C VAL A 75 12.92 -1.27 1.51
N PHE A 76 11.75 -0.70 1.83
CA PHE A 76 10.57 -0.79 0.97
C PHE A 76 10.83 -0.15 -0.39
N VAL A 77 11.24 1.12 -0.44
CA VAL A 77 11.45 1.85 -1.70
C VAL A 77 12.54 1.20 -2.56
N LEU A 78 13.64 0.75 -1.97
CA LEU A 78 14.72 0.10 -2.70
C LEU A 78 14.28 -1.27 -3.26
N SER A 79 13.57 -2.07 -2.48
CA SER A 79 13.06 -3.37 -2.93
C SER A 79 11.96 -3.20 -4.00
N MET A 80 11.11 -2.18 -3.87
CA MET A 80 10.11 -1.83 -4.88
C MET A 80 10.78 -1.39 -6.18
N ALA A 81 11.84 -0.58 -6.11
CA ALA A 81 12.62 -0.18 -7.29
C ALA A 81 13.22 -1.40 -8.01
N LEU A 82 13.82 -2.33 -7.25
CA LEU A 82 14.36 -3.57 -7.82
C LEU A 82 13.26 -4.42 -8.47
N GLY A 83 12.13 -4.60 -7.79
CA GLY A 83 10.96 -5.28 -8.34
C GLY A 83 10.46 -4.64 -9.64
N ALA A 84 10.40 -3.29 -9.67
CA ALA A 84 9.96 -2.56 -10.85
C ALA A 84 10.89 -2.76 -12.07
N VAL A 85 12.20 -2.82 -11.84
CA VAL A 85 13.17 -3.16 -12.91
C VAL A 85 12.92 -4.57 -13.43
N LEU A 86 12.69 -5.54 -12.55
CA LEU A 86 12.40 -6.92 -12.93
C LEU A 86 11.08 -7.04 -13.70
N GLY A 87 10.01 -6.38 -13.22
CA GLY A 87 8.72 -6.34 -13.91
C GLY A 87 8.81 -5.67 -15.28
N GLY A 88 9.53 -4.55 -15.36
CA GLY A 88 9.79 -3.83 -16.61
C GLY A 88 10.61 -4.62 -17.62
N SER A 89 11.42 -5.59 -17.16
CA SER A 89 12.13 -6.53 -18.05
C SER A 89 11.26 -7.68 -18.58
N GLY A 90 9.96 -7.69 -18.26
CA GLY A 90 9.00 -8.69 -18.71
C GLY A 90 8.76 -9.84 -17.72
N LEU A 91 9.36 -9.80 -16.52
CA LEU A 91 9.04 -10.78 -15.50
C LEU A 91 7.62 -10.54 -14.98
N ALA A 92 6.76 -11.53 -15.12
CA ALA A 92 5.41 -11.54 -14.57
C ALA A 92 5.23 -12.75 -13.65
N ILE A 93 4.52 -12.56 -12.56
CA ILE A 93 4.17 -13.65 -11.62
C ILE A 93 2.65 -13.72 -11.55
N GLU A 94 2.10 -14.89 -11.89
CA GLU A 94 0.67 -15.15 -11.76
C GLU A 94 0.23 -15.06 -10.30
N GLY A 95 -0.89 -14.40 -10.04
CA GLY A 95 -1.42 -14.21 -8.69
C GLY A 95 -0.68 -13.16 -7.86
N ILE A 96 0.13 -12.28 -8.46
CA ILE A 96 0.87 -11.22 -7.77
C ILE A 96 -0.08 -10.30 -6.96
N GLU A 97 -1.30 -10.07 -7.44
CA GLU A 97 -2.33 -9.26 -6.77
C GLU A 97 -2.72 -9.85 -5.40
N THR A 98 -2.77 -11.18 -5.29
CA THR A 98 -3.02 -11.86 -4.02
C THR A 98 -1.87 -11.64 -3.04
N VAL A 99 -0.63 -11.61 -3.52
CA VAL A 99 0.55 -11.30 -2.70
C VAL A 99 0.48 -9.85 -2.23
N ILE A 100 0.12 -8.92 -3.12
CA ILE A 100 -0.05 -7.49 -2.78
C ILE A 100 -1.15 -7.32 -1.74
N ALA A 101 -2.32 -7.90 -1.94
CA ALA A 101 -3.44 -7.83 -0.99
C ALA A 101 -3.06 -8.42 0.38
N SER A 102 -2.28 -9.52 0.41
CA SER A 102 -1.82 -10.13 1.65
C SER A 102 -0.85 -9.24 2.44
N SER A 103 -0.15 -8.33 1.78
CA SER A 103 0.80 -7.41 2.45
C SER A 103 0.11 -6.52 3.49
N VAL A 104 -1.10 -6.03 3.21
CA VAL A 104 -1.88 -5.19 4.14
C VAL A 104 -2.22 -5.96 5.41
N LEU A 105 -2.64 -7.24 5.25
CA LEU A 105 -2.91 -8.12 6.38
C LEU A 105 -1.64 -8.34 7.22
N VAL A 106 -0.52 -8.65 6.57
CA VAL A 106 0.76 -8.91 7.26
C VAL A 106 1.27 -7.66 7.97
N PHE A 107 1.20 -6.48 7.35
CA PHE A 107 1.63 -5.24 7.99
C PHE A 107 0.73 -4.86 9.17
N GLY A 108 -0.57 -5.14 9.07
CA GLY A 108 -1.48 -5.04 10.21
C GLY A 108 -1.06 -5.97 11.35
N GLY A 109 -0.77 -7.23 11.04
CA GLY A 109 -0.26 -8.21 11.99
C GLY A 109 1.07 -7.80 12.65
N LEU A 110 1.99 -7.22 11.90
CA LEU A 110 3.26 -6.71 12.44
C LEU A 110 3.05 -5.55 13.42
N LEU A 111 2.06 -4.68 13.19
CA LEU A 111 1.71 -3.61 14.13
C LEU A 111 1.09 -4.18 15.41
N VAL A 112 0.28 -5.23 15.34
CA VAL A 112 -0.29 -5.90 16.51
C VAL A 112 0.78 -6.64 17.30
N ALA A 113 1.62 -7.41 16.60
CA ALA A 113 2.68 -8.22 17.20
C ALA A 113 3.77 -7.34 17.84
N GLY A 114 4.03 -6.17 17.28
CA GLY A 114 5.00 -5.24 17.84
C GLY A 114 6.42 -5.85 17.91
N ARG A 115 7.00 -5.86 19.11
CA ARG A 115 8.38 -6.35 19.34
C ARG A 115 8.49 -7.89 19.43
N PHE A 116 7.40 -8.63 19.36
CA PHE A 116 7.44 -10.10 19.36
C PHE A 116 8.04 -10.68 18.07
N VAL A 117 7.95 -9.93 16.96
CA VAL A 117 8.61 -10.30 15.71
C VAL A 117 9.97 -9.60 15.64
N PRO A 118 11.06 -10.35 15.47
CA PRO A 118 12.39 -9.77 15.27
C PRO A 118 12.41 -8.84 14.06
N ALA A 119 13.01 -7.65 14.21
CA ALA A 119 13.01 -6.63 13.15
C ALA A 119 13.62 -7.14 11.83
N SER A 120 14.61 -8.03 11.88
CA SER A 120 15.21 -8.64 10.68
C SER A 120 14.21 -9.44 9.86
N TRP A 121 13.39 -10.27 10.50
CA TRP A 121 12.35 -11.05 9.82
C TRP A 121 11.24 -10.17 9.24
N ALA A 122 10.83 -9.17 10.02
CA ALA A 122 9.83 -8.20 9.54
C ALA A 122 10.35 -7.40 8.33
N LEU A 123 11.62 -6.96 8.37
CA LEU A 123 12.25 -6.26 7.24
C LEU A 123 12.41 -7.17 6.01
N ALA A 124 12.73 -8.45 6.18
CA ALA A 124 12.81 -9.40 5.08
C ALA A 124 11.44 -9.61 4.40
N GLY A 125 10.38 -9.81 5.19
CA GLY A 125 9.02 -9.90 4.67
C GLY A 125 8.56 -8.62 3.97
N LEU A 126 8.87 -7.46 4.57
CA LEU A 126 8.59 -6.15 3.99
C LEU A 126 9.32 -5.97 2.64
N ALA A 127 10.58 -6.38 2.55
CA ALA A 127 11.33 -6.32 1.30
C ALA A 127 10.71 -7.21 0.20
N ALA A 128 10.27 -8.41 0.56
CA ALA A 128 9.62 -9.33 -0.38
C ALA A 128 8.30 -8.75 -0.91
N PHE A 129 7.44 -8.22 -0.03
CA PHE A 129 6.20 -7.57 -0.45
C PHE A 129 6.43 -6.30 -1.28
N ALA A 130 7.42 -5.50 -0.91
CA ALA A 130 7.79 -4.31 -1.68
C ALA A 130 8.31 -4.68 -3.07
N ALA A 131 9.11 -5.74 -3.19
CA ALA A 131 9.56 -6.24 -4.49
C ALA A 131 8.39 -6.74 -5.35
N ALA A 132 7.39 -7.43 -4.74
CA ALA A 132 6.18 -7.84 -5.43
C ALA A 132 5.36 -6.64 -5.95
N HIS A 133 5.17 -5.60 -5.12
CA HIS A 133 4.53 -4.35 -5.56
C HIS A 133 5.28 -3.71 -6.74
N GLY A 134 6.60 -3.60 -6.62
CA GLY A 134 7.43 -3.06 -7.69
C GLY A 134 7.33 -3.87 -8.98
N LEU A 135 7.35 -5.20 -8.87
CA LEU A 135 7.25 -6.10 -10.02
C LEU A 135 5.92 -5.92 -10.76
N ALA A 136 4.80 -5.83 -10.03
CA ALA A 136 3.48 -5.57 -10.62
C ALA A 136 3.48 -4.25 -11.38
N HIS A 137 3.89 -3.15 -10.74
CA HIS A 137 3.91 -1.82 -11.38
C HIS A 137 4.92 -1.71 -12.52
N GLY A 138 6.09 -2.34 -12.39
CA GLY A 138 7.07 -2.39 -13.47
C GLY A 138 6.55 -3.12 -14.70
N HIS A 139 5.83 -4.23 -14.50
CA HIS A 139 5.20 -4.98 -15.57
C HIS A 139 4.05 -4.20 -16.24
N GLU A 140 3.18 -3.60 -15.42
CA GLU A 140 2.05 -2.77 -15.87
C GLU A 140 2.53 -1.59 -16.74
N LEU A 141 3.59 -0.91 -16.29
CA LEU A 141 4.12 0.27 -16.95
C LEU A 141 5.14 -0.02 -18.06
N ALA A 142 5.53 -1.28 -18.30
CA ALA A 142 6.61 -1.64 -19.22
C ALA A 142 6.46 -1.07 -20.63
N ASN A 143 5.23 -0.97 -21.12
CA ASN A 143 4.91 -0.51 -22.48
C ASN A 143 4.36 0.93 -22.50
N THR A 144 4.38 1.65 -21.36
CA THR A 144 3.89 3.03 -21.33
C THR A 144 4.99 4.03 -21.69
N PRO A 145 4.68 5.10 -22.43
CA PRO A 145 5.64 6.17 -22.65
C PRO A 145 6.13 6.75 -21.33
N ASN A 146 7.44 6.93 -21.19
CA ASN A 146 8.05 7.50 -19.96
C ASN A 146 7.79 6.69 -18.67
N ALA A 147 7.72 5.36 -18.74
CA ALA A 147 7.56 4.45 -17.61
C ALA A 147 8.46 4.82 -16.40
N ALA A 148 9.70 5.23 -16.65
CA ALA A 148 10.65 5.64 -15.62
C ALA A 148 10.14 6.86 -14.82
N LEU A 149 9.48 7.83 -15.47
CA LEU A 149 8.91 9.00 -14.79
C LEU A 149 7.66 8.61 -13.98
N ALA A 150 6.83 7.71 -14.49
CA ALA A 150 5.69 7.18 -13.74
C ALA A 150 6.15 6.42 -12.50
N LEU A 151 7.14 5.54 -12.63
CA LEU A 151 7.73 4.82 -11.50
C LEU A 151 8.38 5.78 -10.49
N LEU A 152 9.06 6.84 -10.94
CA LEU A 152 9.60 7.85 -10.05
C LEU A 152 8.49 8.55 -9.25
N GLY A 153 7.40 8.96 -9.91
CA GLY A 153 6.25 9.58 -9.26
C GLY A 153 5.64 8.65 -8.20
N LEU A 154 5.44 7.37 -8.54
CA LEU A 154 4.93 6.33 -7.64
C LEU A 154 5.84 6.20 -6.39
N MET A 155 7.15 6.11 -6.58
CA MET A 155 8.12 6.01 -5.48
C MET A 155 8.13 7.26 -4.59
N LEU A 156 8.02 8.46 -5.17
CA LEU A 156 7.97 9.71 -4.41
C LEU A 156 6.73 9.77 -3.51
N THR A 157 5.56 9.43 -4.04
CA THR A 157 4.32 9.41 -3.25
C THR A 157 4.36 8.33 -2.19
N THR A 158 4.86 7.14 -2.50
CA THR A 158 5.05 6.07 -1.52
C THR A 158 5.98 6.50 -0.38
N ALA A 159 7.10 7.15 -0.72
CA ALA A 159 8.03 7.69 0.29
C ALA A 159 7.37 8.80 1.15
N ALA A 160 6.55 9.66 0.55
CA ALA A 160 5.80 10.68 1.27
C ALA A 160 4.78 10.05 2.25
N LEU A 161 4.04 9.02 1.82
CA LEU A 161 3.12 8.27 2.68
C LEU A 161 3.85 7.56 3.84
N HIS A 162 5.06 7.04 3.61
CA HIS A 162 5.90 6.53 4.69
C HIS A 162 6.24 7.65 5.68
N GLY A 163 6.55 8.86 5.19
CA GLY A 163 6.77 10.05 6.02
C GLY A 163 5.57 10.37 6.90
N VAL A 164 4.36 10.33 6.33
CA VAL A 164 3.11 10.49 7.09
C VAL A 164 2.98 9.43 8.18
N GLY A 165 3.23 8.16 7.85
CA GLY A 165 3.22 7.07 8.82
C GLY A 165 4.22 7.27 9.96
N MET A 166 5.45 7.69 9.65
CA MET A 166 6.46 8.01 10.67
C MET A 166 6.02 9.15 11.58
N ALA A 167 5.42 10.20 11.02
CA ALA A 167 4.90 11.33 11.79
C ALA A 167 3.76 10.91 12.71
N LEU A 168 2.79 10.12 12.21
CA LEU A 168 1.71 9.57 13.01
C LEU A 168 2.25 8.73 14.18
N ALA A 169 3.24 7.87 13.93
CA ALA A 169 3.86 7.08 14.97
C ALA A 169 4.48 7.95 16.06
N LYS A 170 5.30 8.92 15.66
CA LYS A 170 6.02 9.82 16.57
C LYS A 170 5.06 10.64 17.45
N HIS A 171 4.00 11.19 16.87
CA HIS A 171 3.14 12.15 17.55
C HIS A 171 1.97 11.50 18.30
N LEU A 172 1.48 10.35 17.85
CA LEU A 172 0.25 9.76 18.39
C LEU A 172 0.42 8.37 19.01
N LEU A 173 1.36 7.55 18.51
CA LEU A 173 1.36 6.12 18.82
C LEU A 173 2.45 5.67 19.80
N THR A 174 3.53 6.43 19.96
CA THR A 174 4.69 6.04 20.79
C THR A 174 4.35 5.68 22.23
N GLN A 175 3.30 6.30 22.77
CA GLN A 175 2.86 6.06 24.15
C GLN A 175 1.46 5.43 24.24
N ARG A 176 0.87 5.03 23.11
CA ARG A 176 -0.51 4.53 23.02
C ARG A 176 -0.56 3.17 22.32
N VAL A 177 -0.04 2.14 22.97
CA VAL A 177 0.01 0.77 22.43
C VAL A 177 -1.37 0.26 22.01
N TRP A 178 -2.44 0.63 22.74
CA TRP A 178 -3.78 0.24 22.37
C TRP A 178 -4.21 0.81 21.00
N LEU A 179 -3.87 2.08 20.73
CA LEU A 179 -4.19 2.73 19.45
C LEU A 179 -3.40 2.09 18.29
N GLN A 180 -2.10 1.81 18.52
CA GLN A 180 -1.27 1.08 17.57
C GLN A 180 -1.89 -0.28 17.22
N ARG A 181 -2.31 -1.06 18.23
CA ARG A 181 -2.94 -2.37 18.01
C ARG A 181 -4.29 -2.25 17.31
N SER A 182 -5.09 -1.25 17.63
CA SER A 182 -6.37 -1.00 16.96
C SER A 182 -6.19 -0.68 15.49
N ILE A 183 -5.18 0.13 15.13
CA ILE A 183 -4.81 0.38 13.73
C ILE A 183 -4.37 -0.91 13.07
N GLY A 184 -3.51 -1.70 13.71
CA GLY A 184 -3.06 -2.99 13.17
C GLY A 184 -4.21 -3.97 12.94
N LEU A 185 -5.17 -4.06 13.86
CA LEU A 185 -6.38 -4.88 13.70
C LEU A 185 -7.26 -4.38 12.54
N GLY A 186 -7.45 -3.05 12.42
CA GLY A 186 -8.18 -2.45 11.31
C GLY A 186 -7.56 -2.78 9.95
N LEU A 187 -6.22 -2.69 9.85
CA LEU A 187 -5.47 -3.12 8.66
C LEU A 187 -5.61 -4.64 8.41
N GLY A 188 -5.63 -5.44 9.47
CA GLY A 188 -5.86 -6.88 9.37
C GLY A 188 -7.22 -7.19 8.76
N VAL A 189 -8.29 -6.51 9.22
CA VAL A 189 -9.64 -6.65 8.66
C VAL A 189 -9.66 -6.19 7.19
N LEU A 190 -9.06 -5.04 6.88
CA LEU A 190 -8.97 -4.53 5.52
C LEU A 190 -8.23 -5.51 4.60
N GLY A 191 -7.05 -5.99 5.00
CA GLY A 191 -6.27 -6.95 4.23
C GLY A 191 -6.99 -8.28 4.01
N SER A 192 -7.74 -8.76 5.03
CA SER A 192 -8.58 -9.95 4.87
C SER A 192 -9.71 -9.73 3.86
N ALA A 193 -10.34 -8.55 3.88
CA ALA A 193 -11.39 -8.20 2.91
C ALA A 193 -10.83 -8.14 1.48
N LEU A 194 -9.66 -7.51 1.29
CA LEU A 194 -8.99 -7.45 0.00
C LEU A 194 -8.64 -8.84 -0.54
N LEU A 195 -8.12 -9.73 0.32
CA LEU A 195 -7.83 -11.12 -0.06
C LEU A 195 -9.08 -11.89 -0.48
N LEU A 196 -10.20 -11.71 0.20
CA LEU A 196 -11.46 -12.35 -0.18
C LEU A 196 -11.97 -11.83 -1.53
N MET A 197 -11.77 -10.55 -1.82
CA MET A 197 -12.15 -9.95 -3.11
C MET A 197 -11.30 -10.51 -4.24
N THR A 198 -9.98 -10.59 -4.07
CA THR A 198 -9.08 -11.18 -5.08
C THR A 198 -9.35 -12.67 -5.28
N ALA A 199 -9.55 -13.44 -4.22
CA ALA A 199 -9.87 -14.86 -4.30
C ALA A 199 -11.25 -15.15 -4.93
N GLY A 200 -12.21 -14.22 -4.76
CA GLY A 200 -13.56 -14.31 -5.34
C GLY A 200 -13.67 -13.84 -6.79
N GLY A 201 -12.56 -13.40 -7.41
CA GLY A 201 -12.58 -12.82 -8.77
C GLY A 201 -13.35 -11.50 -8.87
N LEU A 202 -13.48 -10.78 -7.74
CA LEU A 202 -14.18 -9.49 -7.63
C LEU A 202 -13.22 -8.28 -7.60
N ALA A 203 -11.92 -8.53 -7.80
CA ALA A 203 -10.88 -7.51 -7.86
C ALA A 203 -10.46 -7.22 -9.29
#